data_5c4c1432d3215cac9432cb0fea96985d
#
_entry.id   5c4c1432d3215cac9432cb0fea96985d
#
_cell.length_a   1.000
_cell.length_b   1.000
_cell.length_c   1.000
_cell.angle_alpha   90.00
_cell.angle_beta   90.00
_cell.angle_gamma   90.00
#
_symmetry.space_group_name_H-M   'P 1'
#
loop_
_entity.id
_entity.type
_entity.pdbx_description
1 polymer ?
#
loop_
_entity_poly.entity_id
_entity_poly.type
_entity_poly.pdbx_seq_one_letter_code
_entity_poly.pdbx_strand_id
1 'polypeptide(L)'
;DDLVGFAWSCGDKLYATDKIELLQELIFKDFLEKTPLRVYDFKKAKVLLNRLGVDLQAPAFDSRLAKYLLSTVEDNEIATIASLYGQTYLVDDETFYGKGVKKALPEREKFLEHLTRKLAVLVETEPVLLEKLSDTGQLELLYDMEQPLAFVLAKMEMAGITVKKENL
;
A
#
# COMPACT_ATOMS: atom_id res chain seq x y z
N ASP A 1 -4.73 13.95 2.38
CA ASP A 1 -3.37 13.48 2.03
C ASP A 1 -3.25 13.49 0.50
N ASP A 2 -2.19 14.13 0.00
CA ASP A 2 -1.93 14.19 -1.44
C ASP A 2 -0.88 13.14 -1.81
N LEU A 3 -1.06 12.52 -2.98
CA LEU A 3 -0.08 11.60 -3.54
C LEU A 3 1.09 12.43 -4.09
N VAL A 4 2.30 12.16 -3.61
CA VAL A 4 3.53 12.87 -4.01
C VAL A 4 4.48 12.02 -4.84
N GLY A 5 4.22 10.73 -4.95
CA GLY A 5 4.99 9.78 -5.73
C GLY A 5 4.48 8.36 -5.52
N PHE A 6 4.87 7.47 -6.39
CA PHE A 6 4.54 6.06 -6.30
C PHE A 6 5.62 5.19 -6.92
N ALA A 7 5.62 3.91 -6.55
CA ALA A 7 6.53 2.91 -7.08
C ALA A 7 5.76 1.65 -7.49
N TRP A 8 6.25 0.96 -8.50
CA TRP A 8 5.70 -0.32 -8.96
C TRP A 8 6.79 -1.27 -9.43
N SER A 9 6.49 -2.55 -9.45
CA SER A 9 7.35 -3.57 -10.04
C SER A 9 6.67 -4.23 -11.24
N CYS A 10 7.48 -4.60 -12.22
CA CYS A 10 7.07 -5.39 -13.36
C CYS A 10 8.15 -6.43 -13.64
N GLY A 11 7.83 -7.69 -13.39
CA GLY A 11 8.82 -8.75 -13.35
C GLY A 11 9.85 -8.51 -12.25
N ASP A 12 11.12 -8.52 -12.61
CA ASP A 12 12.26 -8.29 -11.73
C ASP A 12 12.71 -6.81 -11.64
N LYS A 13 12.00 -5.92 -12.33
CA LYS A 13 12.34 -4.49 -12.38
C LYS A 13 11.48 -3.68 -11.42
N LEU A 14 12.14 -2.74 -10.73
CA LEU A 14 11.53 -1.79 -9.82
C LEU A 14 11.57 -0.40 -10.42
N TYR A 15 10.46 0.32 -10.31
CA TYR A 15 10.30 1.69 -10.82
C TYR A 15 9.75 2.58 -9.71
N ALA A 16 10.18 3.82 -9.69
CA ALA A 16 9.61 4.86 -8.82
C ALA A 16 9.54 6.19 -9.55
N THR A 17 8.51 6.98 -9.28
CA THR A 17 8.34 8.30 -9.89
C THR A 17 7.61 9.26 -8.94
N ASP A 18 7.91 10.54 -9.10
CA ASP A 18 7.18 11.67 -8.54
C ASP A 18 6.24 12.32 -9.57
N LYS A 19 6.22 11.80 -10.80
CA LYS A 19 5.34 12.26 -11.87
C LYS A 19 3.96 11.63 -11.76
N ILE A 20 3.08 12.26 -10.99
CA ILE A 20 1.72 11.75 -10.71
C ILE A 20 0.85 11.72 -11.98
N GLU A 21 1.13 12.58 -12.95
CA GLU A 21 0.46 12.61 -14.26
C GLU A 21 0.56 11.28 -15.02
N LEU A 22 1.55 10.42 -14.73
CA LEU A 22 1.65 9.09 -15.32
C LEU A 22 0.40 8.23 -15.06
N LEU A 23 -0.30 8.47 -13.95
CA LEU A 23 -1.56 7.78 -13.63
C LEU A 23 -2.69 8.13 -14.59
N GLN A 24 -2.57 9.21 -15.38
CA GLN A 24 -3.54 9.64 -16.38
C GLN A 24 -3.23 9.10 -17.78
N GLU A 25 -2.04 8.53 -17.99
CA GLU A 25 -1.68 7.88 -19.24
C GLU A 25 -2.56 6.64 -19.46
N LEU A 26 -3.30 6.61 -20.59
CA LEU A 26 -4.32 5.59 -20.85
C LEU A 26 -3.84 4.17 -20.68
N ILE A 27 -2.64 3.85 -21.18
CA ILE A 27 -2.07 2.50 -21.10
C ILE A 27 -1.77 2.12 -19.66
N PHE A 28 -1.20 3.06 -18.89
CA PHE A 28 -0.83 2.80 -17.50
C PHE A 28 -2.07 2.71 -16.60
N LYS A 29 -3.03 3.62 -16.78
CA LYS A 29 -4.31 3.60 -16.09
C LYS A 29 -5.07 2.29 -16.37
N ASP A 30 -5.19 1.90 -17.63
CA ASP A 30 -5.88 0.68 -18.05
C ASP A 30 -5.23 -0.58 -17.43
N PHE A 31 -3.89 -0.62 -17.38
CA PHE A 31 -3.15 -1.65 -16.69
C PHE A 31 -3.51 -1.73 -15.20
N LEU A 32 -3.50 -0.61 -14.48
CA LEU A 32 -3.83 -0.57 -13.05
C LEU A 32 -5.27 -1.00 -12.78
N GLU A 33 -6.22 -0.57 -13.61
CA GLU A 33 -7.64 -0.86 -13.44
C GLU A 33 -8.02 -2.30 -13.80
N LYS A 34 -7.28 -2.96 -14.70
CA LYS A 34 -7.58 -4.32 -15.18
C LYS A 34 -6.75 -5.42 -14.52
N THR A 35 -5.68 -5.06 -13.83
CA THR A 35 -4.77 -6.03 -13.21
C THR A 35 -5.01 -6.12 -11.72
N PRO A 36 -5.27 -7.32 -11.16
CA PRO A 36 -5.24 -7.51 -9.72
C PRO A 36 -3.82 -7.25 -9.19
N LEU A 37 -3.67 -6.20 -8.40
CA LEU A 37 -2.36 -5.74 -7.94
C LEU A 37 -1.97 -6.36 -6.59
N ARG A 38 -0.67 -6.57 -6.40
CA ARG A 38 -0.08 -6.79 -5.09
C ARG A 38 0.27 -5.44 -4.49
N VAL A 39 -0.25 -5.15 -3.33
CA VAL A 39 -0.19 -3.81 -2.74
C VAL A 39 0.18 -3.85 -1.26
N TYR A 40 0.56 -2.70 -0.75
CA TYR A 40 0.56 -2.43 0.68
C TYR A 40 -0.62 -1.52 1.01
N ASP A 41 -1.54 -1.91 1.87
CA ASP A 41 -2.74 -1.14 2.27
C ASP A 41 -3.67 -0.82 1.06
N PHE A 42 -4.38 -1.83 0.60
CA PHE A 42 -5.29 -1.73 -0.53
C PHE A 42 -6.39 -0.69 -0.33
N LYS A 43 -6.98 -0.62 0.87
CA LYS A 43 -8.05 0.34 1.15
C LYS A 43 -7.59 1.77 0.89
N LYS A 44 -6.43 2.13 1.44
CA LYS A 44 -5.83 3.45 1.25
C LYS A 44 -5.47 3.72 -0.22
N ALA A 45 -4.86 2.75 -0.89
CA ALA A 45 -4.50 2.87 -2.30
C ALA A 45 -5.74 3.08 -3.19
N LYS A 46 -6.81 2.31 -2.98
CA LYS A 46 -8.05 2.42 -3.75
C LYS A 46 -8.72 3.79 -3.56
N VAL A 47 -8.84 4.26 -2.33
CA VAL A 47 -9.44 5.57 -2.03
C VAL A 47 -8.62 6.70 -2.65
N LEU A 48 -7.30 6.65 -2.49
CA LEU A 48 -6.40 7.69 -2.98
C LEU A 48 -6.37 7.75 -4.51
N LEU A 49 -6.23 6.60 -5.17
CA LEU A 49 -6.19 6.52 -6.63
C LEU A 49 -7.54 6.82 -7.29
N ASN A 50 -8.65 6.49 -6.62
CA ASN A 50 -9.98 6.87 -7.10
C ASN A 50 -10.15 8.39 -7.20
N ARG A 51 -9.62 9.16 -6.25
CA ARG A 51 -9.60 10.63 -6.32
C ARG A 51 -8.83 11.17 -7.53
N LEU A 52 -7.91 10.38 -8.05
CA LEU A 52 -7.11 10.69 -9.24
C LEU A 52 -7.71 10.07 -10.51
N GLY A 53 -8.92 9.50 -10.44
CA GLY A 53 -9.62 8.92 -11.58
C GLY A 53 -9.17 7.50 -11.96
N VAL A 54 -8.47 6.78 -11.07
CA VAL A 54 -8.06 5.37 -11.26
C VAL A 54 -8.85 4.48 -10.32
N ASP A 55 -9.64 3.55 -10.86
CA ASP A 55 -10.50 2.65 -10.09
C ASP A 55 -9.90 1.24 -10.00
N LEU A 56 -9.21 0.94 -8.90
CA LEU A 56 -8.59 -0.35 -8.68
C LEU A 56 -9.63 -1.46 -8.48
N GLN A 57 -9.36 -2.64 -9.05
CA GLN A 57 -10.07 -3.87 -8.74
C GLN A 57 -9.62 -4.45 -7.40
N ALA A 58 -10.24 -5.58 -6.98
CA ALA A 58 -9.81 -6.31 -5.79
C ALA A 58 -8.32 -6.70 -5.89
N PRO A 59 -7.57 -6.64 -4.77
CA PRO A 59 -6.14 -6.92 -4.78
C PRO A 59 -5.86 -8.42 -4.96
N ALA A 60 -4.73 -8.74 -5.59
CA ALA A 60 -4.19 -10.09 -5.56
C ALA A 60 -3.57 -10.42 -4.20
N PHE A 61 -2.95 -9.43 -3.56
CA PHE A 61 -2.35 -9.57 -2.22
C PHE A 61 -2.21 -8.20 -1.55
N ASP A 62 -2.49 -8.16 -0.24
CA ASP A 62 -2.28 -6.97 0.61
C ASP A 62 -1.30 -7.31 1.74
N SER A 63 -0.08 -6.77 1.65
CA SER A 63 1.00 -7.03 2.62
C SER A 63 0.67 -6.52 4.03
N ARG A 64 -0.08 -5.42 4.14
CA ARG A 64 -0.46 -4.84 5.45
C ARG A 64 -1.47 -5.73 6.17
N LEU A 65 -2.46 -6.25 5.46
CA LEU A 65 -3.43 -7.20 6.02
C LEU A 65 -2.76 -8.52 6.38
N ALA A 66 -1.87 -9.02 5.51
CA ALA A 66 -1.10 -10.23 5.77
C ALA A 66 -0.29 -10.12 7.06
N LYS A 67 0.44 -9.00 7.26
CA LYS A 67 1.18 -8.75 8.50
C LYS A 67 0.25 -8.64 9.70
N TYR A 68 -0.86 -7.94 9.58
CA TYR A 68 -1.85 -7.79 10.66
C TYR A 68 -2.38 -9.14 11.15
N LEU A 69 -2.67 -10.08 10.26
CA LEU A 69 -3.12 -11.41 10.61
C LEU A 69 -2.05 -12.23 11.36
N LEU A 70 -0.76 -12.05 11.00
CA LEU A 70 0.34 -12.77 11.62
C LEU A 70 0.69 -12.23 13.01
N SER A 71 0.59 -10.94 13.24
CA SER A 71 0.88 -10.32 14.53
C SER A 71 0.19 -8.96 14.66
N THR A 72 -0.45 -8.74 15.80
CA THR A 72 -1.07 -7.47 16.20
C THR A 72 -0.26 -6.71 17.26
N VAL A 73 0.89 -7.26 17.66
CA VAL A 73 1.74 -6.67 18.73
C VAL A 73 2.48 -5.44 18.21
N GLU A 74 3.13 -5.59 17.05
CA GLU A 74 3.83 -4.50 16.41
C GLU A 74 2.90 -3.76 15.44
N ASP A 75 3.29 -2.54 15.03
CA ASP A 75 2.62 -1.82 13.96
C ASP A 75 2.67 -2.58 12.61
N ASN A 76 1.93 -2.08 11.63
CA ASN A 76 1.85 -2.69 10.31
C ASN A 76 2.61 -1.88 9.24
N GLU A 77 3.61 -1.10 9.63
CA GLU A 77 4.41 -0.31 8.69
C GLU A 77 5.34 -1.21 7.84
N ILE A 78 5.73 -0.71 6.67
CA ILE A 78 6.63 -1.45 5.77
C ILE A 78 7.99 -1.67 6.43
N ALA A 79 8.48 -0.71 7.23
CA ALA A 79 9.72 -0.86 7.98
C ALA A 79 9.64 -2.00 9.01
N THR A 80 8.50 -2.19 9.64
CA THR A 80 8.26 -3.31 10.58
C THR A 80 8.19 -4.64 9.83
N ILE A 81 7.52 -4.68 8.67
CA ILE A 81 7.51 -5.86 7.79
C ILE A 81 8.94 -6.21 7.38
N ALA A 82 9.76 -5.22 6.99
CA ALA A 82 11.17 -5.43 6.65
C ALA A 82 11.96 -6.05 7.81
N SER A 83 11.79 -5.50 9.01
CA SER A 83 12.50 -5.97 10.21
C SER A 83 12.14 -7.39 10.62
N LEU A 84 10.87 -7.78 10.50
CA LEU A 84 10.38 -9.09 10.95
C LEU A 84 10.53 -10.19 9.91
N TYR A 85 10.40 -9.86 8.62
CA TYR A 85 10.25 -10.83 7.53
C TYR A 85 11.21 -10.63 6.36
N GLY A 86 11.96 -9.53 6.34
CA GLY A 86 12.87 -9.17 5.25
C GLY A 86 14.34 -9.24 5.64
N GLN A 87 15.19 -9.00 4.64
CA GLN A 87 16.64 -8.84 4.77
C GLN A 87 17.07 -7.39 4.52
N THR A 88 16.23 -6.64 3.80
CA THR A 88 16.49 -5.25 3.43
C THR A 88 16.20 -4.32 4.61
N TYR A 89 17.22 -3.55 5.03
CA TYR A 89 17.00 -2.49 6.02
C TYR A 89 16.20 -1.34 5.42
N LEU A 90 15.15 -0.94 6.13
CA LEU A 90 14.31 0.20 5.77
C LEU A 90 14.09 1.11 6.98
N VAL A 91 14.34 2.38 6.80
CA VAL A 91 14.01 3.42 7.78
C VAL A 91 12.50 3.65 7.75
N ASP A 92 11.89 3.80 8.94
CA ASP A 92 10.47 4.12 9.06
C ASP A 92 10.14 5.53 8.50
N ASP A 93 8.88 5.73 8.12
CA ASP A 93 8.44 6.97 7.48
C ASP A 93 8.53 8.19 8.41
N GLU A 94 8.35 8.02 9.72
CA GLU A 94 8.47 9.12 10.68
C GLU A 94 9.93 9.62 10.78
N THR A 95 10.88 8.69 10.81
CA THR A 95 12.31 9.02 10.78
C THR A 95 12.73 9.63 9.44
N PHE A 96 12.19 9.12 8.33
CA PHE A 96 12.58 9.56 7.00
C PHE A 96 12.02 10.94 6.63
N TYR A 97 10.72 11.16 6.86
CA TYR A 97 10.03 12.41 6.48
C TYR A 97 9.97 13.46 7.61
N GLY A 98 10.24 13.05 8.84
CA GLY A 98 10.04 13.87 10.03
C GLY A 98 8.63 13.79 10.60
N LYS A 99 8.44 14.34 11.80
CA LYS A 99 7.19 14.29 12.58
C LYS A 99 6.48 15.64 12.64
N GLY A 100 5.16 15.62 12.52
CA GLY A 100 4.31 16.81 12.72
C GLY A 100 4.67 17.96 11.79
N VAL A 101 4.89 19.15 12.34
CA VAL A 101 5.26 20.37 11.59
C VAL A 101 6.64 20.31 10.92
N LYS A 102 7.48 19.35 11.30
CA LYS A 102 8.80 19.12 10.70
C LYS A 102 8.74 18.13 9.52
N LYS A 103 7.57 17.61 9.23
CA LYS A 103 7.38 16.68 8.10
C LYS A 103 7.62 17.40 6.79
N ALA A 104 8.59 16.94 6.01
CA ALA A 104 8.97 17.51 4.72
C ALA A 104 9.37 16.39 3.73
N LEU A 105 9.17 16.67 2.44
CA LEU A 105 9.74 15.83 1.41
C LEU A 105 11.25 16.08 1.33
N PRO A 106 12.06 15.02 1.39
CA PRO A 106 13.50 15.14 1.19
C PRO A 106 13.83 15.45 -0.28
N GLU A 107 15.12 15.59 -0.56
CA GLU A 107 15.61 15.71 -1.93
C GLU A 107 15.08 14.58 -2.83
N ARG A 108 14.75 14.91 -4.09
CA ARG A 108 14.08 14.01 -5.04
C ARG A 108 14.72 12.62 -5.16
N GLU A 109 16.04 12.56 -5.27
CA GLU A 109 16.74 11.28 -5.39
C GLU A 109 16.56 10.40 -4.15
N LYS A 110 16.70 10.98 -2.96
CA LYS A 110 16.48 10.27 -1.69
C LYS A 110 15.03 9.80 -1.54
N PHE A 111 14.08 10.64 -1.96
CA PHE A 111 12.67 10.27 -1.95
C PHE A 111 12.38 9.07 -2.85
N LEU A 112 12.84 9.09 -4.11
CA LEU A 112 12.65 7.99 -5.06
C LEU A 112 13.39 6.72 -4.62
N GLU A 113 14.59 6.84 -4.04
CA GLU A 113 15.31 5.72 -3.45
C GLU A 113 14.51 5.08 -2.30
N HIS A 114 13.94 5.89 -1.41
CA HIS A 114 13.12 5.38 -0.31
C HIS A 114 11.87 4.63 -0.80
N LEU A 115 11.17 5.18 -1.81
CA LEU A 115 10.04 4.49 -2.45
C LEU A 115 10.47 3.15 -3.06
N THR A 116 11.60 3.11 -3.75
CA THR A 116 12.13 1.89 -4.36
C THR A 116 12.52 0.86 -3.30
N ARG A 117 13.10 1.27 -2.19
CA ARG A 117 13.42 0.39 -1.05
C ARG A 117 12.15 -0.19 -0.40
N LYS A 118 11.12 0.63 -0.21
CA LYS A 118 9.81 0.16 0.26
C LYS A 118 9.24 -0.92 -0.65
N LEU A 119 9.27 -0.67 -1.96
CA LEU A 119 8.81 -1.63 -2.96
C LEU A 119 9.62 -2.92 -2.93
N ALA A 120 10.95 -2.83 -2.83
CA ALA A 120 11.84 -4.00 -2.72
C ALA A 120 11.48 -4.86 -1.50
N VAL A 121 11.22 -4.24 -0.35
CA VAL A 121 10.75 -4.94 0.87
C VAL A 121 9.44 -5.68 0.60
N LEU A 122 8.47 -5.06 -0.05
CA LEU A 122 7.17 -5.70 -0.34
C LEU A 122 7.33 -6.90 -1.27
N VAL A 123 8.16 -6.79 -2.29
CA VAL A 123 8.47 -7.91 -3.21
C VAL A 123 9.20 -9.04 -2.49
N GLU A 124 10.21 -8.70 -1.69
CA GLU A 124 11.01 -9.66 -0.94
C GLU A 124 10.19 -10.43 0.11
N THR A 125 9.31 -9.74 0.83
CA THR A 125 8.61 -10.30 1.99
C THR A 125 7.32 -11.02 1.64
N GLU A 126 6.73 -10.81 0.48
CA GLU A 126 5.47 -11.47 0.08
C GLU A 126 5.52 -12.99 0.21
N PRO A 127 6.52 -13.72 -0.37
CA PRO A 127 6.58 -15.17 -0.23
C PRO A 127 6.72 -15.61 1.23
N VAL A 128 7.43 -14.87 2.05
CA VAL A 128 7.59 -15.16 3.49
C VAL A 128 6.26 -15.01 4.24
N LEU A 129 5.52 -13.94 3.96
CA LEU A 129 4.20 -13.69 4.55
C LEU A 129 3.21 -14.79 4.13
N LEU A 130 3.20 -15.17 2.85
CA LEU A 130 2.35 -16.24 2.33
C LEU A 130 2.64 -17.59 2.99
N GLU A 131 3.91 -17.95 3.13
CA GLU A 131 4.34 -19.19 3.80
C GLU A 131 3.84 -19.20 5.26
N LYS A 132 4.08 -18.14 6.01
CA LYS A 132 3.66 -18.04 7.41
C LYS A 132 2.13 -18.06 7.57
N LEU A 133 1.38 -17.40 6.70
CA LEU A 133 -0.09 -17.47 6.71
C LEU A 133 -0.59 -18.88 6.39
N SER A 134 0.09 -19.59 5.48
CA SER A 134 -0.21 -20.98 5.19
C SER A 134 0.03 -21.88 6.42
N ASP A 135 1.17 -21.73 7.07
CA ASP A 135 1.56 -22.52 8.25
C ASP A 135 0.60 -22.30 9.43
N THR A 136 0.06 -21.10 9.57
CA THR A 136 -0.92 -20.75 10.62
C THR A 136 -2.37 -20.97 10.21
N GLY A 137 -2.64 -21.45 8.98
CA GLY A 137 -3.99 -21.67 8.46
C GLY A 137 -4.81 -20.40 8.23
N GLN A 138 -4.14 -19.26 8.00
CA GLN A 138 -4.78 -17.94 7.87
C GLN A 138 -4.90 -17.43 6.42
N LEU A 139 -4.45 -18.21 5.43
CA LEU A 139 -4.57 -17.81 4.02
C LEU A 139 -6.02 -17.60 3.57
N GLU A 140 -6.91 -18.51 3.93
CA GLU A 140 -8.33 -18.40 3.61
C GLU A 140 -8.94 -17.15 4.27
N LEU A 141 -8.56 -16.85 5.52
CA LEU A 141 -9.02 -15.64 6.21
C LEU A 141 -8.59 -14.37 5.45
N LEU A 142 -7.36 -14.33 4.94
CA LEU A 142 -6.88 -13.21 4.14
C LEU A 142 -7.70 -13.03 2.86
N TYR A 143 -7.87 -14.11 2.08
CA TYR A 143 -8.46 -14.02 0.75
C TYR A 143 -9.99 -13.97 0.76
N ASP A 144 -10.64 -14.67 1.67
CA ASP A 144 -12.10 -14.82 1.67
C ASP A 144 -12.79 -13.79 2.58
N MET A 145 -12.06 -13.17 3.50
CA MET A 145 -12.62 -12.21 4.43
C MET A 145 -11.92 -10.85 4.41
N GLU A 146 -10.64 -10.78 4.76
CA GLU A 146 -9.96 -9.51 5.00
C GLU A 146 -9.81 -8.65 3.73
N GLN A 147 -9.37 -9.23 2.62
CA GLN A 147 -9.24 -8.49 1.37
C GLN A 147 -10.59 -8.07 0.77
N PRO A 148 -11.63 -8.92 0.71
CA PRO A 148 -12.97 -8.49 0.33
C PRO A 148 -13.54 -7.40 1.25
N LEU A 149 -13.33 -7.50 2.56
CA LEU A 149 -13.76 -6.48 3.51
C LEU A 149 -13.07 -5.14 3.25
N ALA A 150 -11.75 -5.14 3.01
CA ALA A 150 -11.01 -3.92 2.68
C ALA A 150 -11.55 -3.26 1.40
N PHE A 151 -11.97 -4.03 0.40
CA PHE A 151 -12.60 -3.53 -0.81
C PHE A 151 -13.95 -2.84 -0.51
N VAL A 152 -14.80 -3.46 0.31
CA VAL A 152 -16.08 -2.88 0.73
C VAL A 152 -15.87 -1.61 1.54
N LEU A 153 -14.95 -1.63 2.51
CA LEU A 153 -14.62 -0.46 3.34
C LEU A 153 -14.07 0.70 2.51
N ALA A 154 -13.27 0.43 1.48
CA ALA A 154 -12.82 1.46 0.55
C ALA A 154 -14.00 2.12 -0.19
N LYS A 155 -14.96 1.31 -0.68
CA LYS A 155 -16.18 1.84 -1.32
C LYS A 155 -17.02 2.68 -0.38
N MET A 156 -17.18 2.23 0.87
CA MET A 156 -17.89 3.01 1.88
C MET A 156 -17.23 4.35 2.17
N GLU A 157 -15.90 4.37 2.29
CA GLU A 157 -15.13 5.59 2.50
C GLU A 157 -15.24 6.56 1.31
N MET A 158 -15.22 6.04 0.07
CA MET A 158 -15.42 6.86 -1.13
C MET A 158 -16.83 7.43 -1.25
N ALA A 159 -17.86 6.67 -0.85
CA ALA A 159 -19.25 7.11 -0.85
C ALA A 159 -19.51 8.19 0.21
N GLY A 160 -18.81 8.09 1.35
CA GLY A 160 -18.98 8.99 2.47
C GLY A 160 -20.30 8.80 3.23
N ILE A 161 -20.51 9.65 4.24
CA ILE A 161 -21.74 9.70 5.04
C ILE A 161 -22.26 11.14 5.04
N THR A 162 -23.55 11.31 4.75
CA THR A 162 -24.17 12.63 4.85
C THR A 162 -24.43 12.96 6.32
N VAL A 163 -23.81 14.01 6.83
CA VAL A 163 -24.01 14.52 8.19
C VAL A 163 -24.77 15.84 8.12
N LYS A 164 -25.88 15.94 8.85
CA LYS A 164 -26.57 17.21 9.04
C LYS A 164 -25.83 18.03 10.08
N LYS A 165 -25.22 19.12 9.64
CA LYS A 165 -24.41 20.01 10.48
C LYS A 165 -25.17 20.61 11.66
N GLU A 166 -26.50 20.69 11.53
CA GLU A 166 -27.43 21.19 12.56
C GLU A 166 -27.61 20.25 13.76
N ASN A 167 -27.16 18.98 13.63
CA ASN A 167 -27.29 17.95 14.67
C ASN A 167 -25.95 17.60 15.34
N LEU A 168 -24.89 18.36 15.07
CA LEU A 168 -23.57 18.30 15.70
C LEU A 168 -23.42 19.44 16.71
#